data_0e75076ad4ed4cf03d03f2b78a0446a0
#
_entry.id   0e75076ad4ed4cf03d03f2b78a0446a0
#
_cell.length_a   1.000
_cell.length_b   1.000
_cell.length_c   1.000
_cell.angle_alpha   90.00
_cell.angle_beta   90.00
_cell.angle_gamma   90.00
#
_symmetry.space_group_name_H-M   'P 1'
#
loop_
_entity.id
_entity.type
_entity.pdbx_description
1 polymer ?
#
loop_
_entity_poly.entity_id
_entity_poly.type
_entity_poly.pdbx_seq_one_letter_code
_entity_poly.pdbx_strand_id
1 'polypeptide(L)'
;IFKEFTKDKFEFKEEKKEFKVEYNEKIYRAVLKKFKMKDAVDEVPIAVLDSDDDDADMFALYLFDDTRIQQLSKENKNDKMIPGLIYIDNYEEVLQSIEDARRTLLVALIDRQIQRYFAEMDGLVRKLEKDKYFVVVKAKNIAIMQSKKFSLLDDVKNVKIGNERTATISIGFGMGSDSYVQNYTSATAAIDMALGRGGDQAVLKDGAKIYYYGGKSKSVEKNTRVKARVKAHALRELI
;
A
#
# COMPACT_ATOMS: atom_id res chain seq x y z
N ILE A 1 -16.75 -16.36 -24.59
CA ILE A 1 -17.65 -16.14 -23.43
C ILE A 1 -18.11 -17.49 -22.87
N PHE A 2 -18.67 -18.38 -23.67
CA PHE A 2 -19.30 -19.62 -23.17
C PHE A 2 -18.36 -20.63 -22.49
N LYS A 3 -17.04 -20.62 -22.76
CA LYS A 3 -16.07 -21.50 -22.06
C LYS A 3 -15.88 -21.16 -20.57
N GLU A 4 -16.23 -19.95 -20.17
CA GLU A 4 -16.18 -19.47 -18.78
C GLU A 4 -17.41 -19.90 -17.95
N PHE A 5 -18.46 -20.41 -18.61
CA PHE A 5 -19.71 -20.85 -17.98
C PHE A 5 -19.69 -22.37 -17.78
N THR A 6 -19.07 -22.82 -16.73
CA THR A 6 -19.02 -24.23 -16.33
C THR A 6 -20.25 -24.62 -15.53
N LYS A 7 -20.62 -25.92 -15.50
CA LYS A 7 -21.83 -26.44 -14.82
C LYS A 7 -21.94 -26.01 -13.37
N ASP A 8 -20.82 -25.95 -12.65
CA ASP A 8 -20.73 -25.52 -11.26
C ASP A 8 -21.20 -24.09 -11.00
N LYS A 9 -21.20 -23.24 -12.03
CA LYS A 9 -21.75 -21.88 -11.93
C LYS A 9 -23.27 -21.83 -11.96
N PHE A 10 -23.93 -22.87 -12.47
CA PHE A 10 -25.39 -23.01 -12.51
C PHE A 10 -25.93 -23.78 -11.30
N GLU A 11 -25.07 -24.45 -10.51
CA GLU A 11 -25.45 -25.14 -9.30
C GLU A 11 -25.35 -24.17 -8.11
N PHE A 12 -26.44 -23.51 -7.76
CA PHE A 12 -26.55 -22.64 -6.59
C PHE A 12 -27.93 -22.69 -5.98
N LYS A 13 -28.01 -22.45 -4.67
CA LYS A 13 -29.25 -22.52 -3.89
C LYS A 13 -30.01 -21.19 -3.81
N GLU A 14 -29.30 -20.09 -4.07
CA GLU A 14 -29.83 -18.73 -4.01
C GLU A 14 -30.59 -18.41 -5.32
N GLU A 15 -31.52 -17.47 -5.29
CA GLU A 15 -32.22 -17.02 -6.50
C GLU A 15 -31.32 -16.30 -7.49
N LYS A 16 -30.17 -15.77 -7.02
CA LYS A 16 -29.27 -14.93 -7.80
C LYS A 16 -27.81 -15.25 -7.45
N LYS A 17 -26.96 -15.34 -8.47
CA LYS A 17 -25.50 -15.50 -8.34
C LYS A 17 -24.79 -14.48 -9.18
N GLU A 18 -23.80 -13.79 -8.61
CA GLU A 18 -22.96 -12.83 -9.33
C GLU A 18 -21.53 -13.32 -9.41
N PHE A 19 -20.88 -13.16 -10.56
CA PHE A 19 -19.47 -13.48 -10.76
C PHE A 19 -18.87 -12.63 -11.87
N LYS A 20 -17.53 -12.55 -11.89
CA LYS A 20 -16.77 -11.81 -12.88
C LYS A 20 -16.36 -12.75 -14.02
N VAL A 21 -16.46 -12.25 -15.27
CA VAL A 21 -16.01 -12.94 -16.49
C VAL A 21 -15.08 -12.02 -17.26
N GLU A 22 -13.95 -12.53 -17.70
CA GLU A 22 -13.01 -11.82 -18.57
C GLU A 22 -13.07 -12.39 -19.97
N TYR A 23 -13.33 -11.55 -20.97
CA TYR A 23 -13.44 -11.97 -22.37
C TYR A 23 -13.02 -10.84 -23.31
N ASN A 24 -12.15 -11.14 -24.26
CA ASN A 24 -11.64 -10.18 -25.25
C ASN A 24 -11.19 -8.85 -24.62
N GLU A 25 -10.32 -8.94 -23.62
CA GLU A 25 -9.78 -7.78 -22.88
C GLU A 25 -10.84 -6.94 -22.15
N LYS A 26 -12.07 -7.42 -22.09
CA LYS A 26 -13.17 -6.81 -21.35
C LYS A 26 -13.51 -7.59 -20.11
N ILE A 27 -14.02 -6.87 -19.13
CA ILE A 27 -14.44 -7.39 -17.83
C ILE A 27 -15.94 -7.24 -17.73
N TYR A 28 -16.64 -8.37 -17.62
CA TYR A 28 -18.09 -8.41 -17.46
C TYR A 28 -18.45 -8.86 -16.07
N ARG A 29 -19.43 -8.20 -15.48
CA ARG A 29 -20.16 -8.70 -14.32
C ARG A 29 -21.34 -9.52 -14.82
N ALA A 30 -21.24 -10.83 -14.61
CA ALA A 30 -22.29 -11.78 -14.96
C ALA A 30 -23.24 -11.95 -13.75
N VAL A 31 -24.52 -11.75 -14.01
CA VAL A 31 -25.57 -11.97 -13.02
C VAL A 31 -26.44 -13.09 -13.56
N LEU A 32 -26.44 -14.22 -12.86
CA LEU A 32 -27.26 -15.39 -13.19
C LEU A 32 -28.43 -15.42 -12.20
N LYS A 33 -29.65 -15.33 -12.72
CA LYS A 33 -30.90 -15.40 -11.94
C LYS A 33 -31.61 -16.71 -12.29
N LYS A 34 -31.98 -17.48 -11.26
CA LYS A 34 -32.75 -18.71 -11.38
C LYS A 34 -34.24 -18.41 -11.12
N PHE A 35 -35.12 -18.97 -11.92
CA PHE A 35 -36.58 -18.85 -11.75
C PHE A 35 -37.27 -20.09 -12.31
N LYS A 36 -38.49 -20.31 -11.89
CA LYS A 36 -39.36 -21.37 -12.45
C LYS A 36 -40.08 -20.89 -13.71
N MET A 37 -40.29 -21.78 -14.66
CA MET A 37 -40.94 -21.46 -15.92
C MET A 37 -42.35 -20.81 -15.72
N LYS A 38 -43.09 -21.32 -14.75
CA LYS A 38 -44.41 -20.76 -14.39
C LYS A 38 -44.43 -19.31 -13.93
N ASP A 39 -43.25 -18.82 -13.38
CA ASP A 39 -43.12 -17.45 -12.88
C ASP A 39 -42.63 -16.48 -13.97
N ALA A 40 -42.33 -16.99 -15.16
CA ALA A 40 -41.72 -16.24 -16.27
C ALA A 40 -42.77 -15.62 -17.25
N VAL A 41 -44.05 -15.95 -17.10
CA VAL A 41 -45.11 -15.63 -18.07
C VAL A 41 -45.25 -14.13 -18.35
N ASP A 42 -44.88 -13.26 -17.41
CA ASP A 42 -45.02 -11.80 -17.55
C ASP A 42 -43.73 -11.07 -17.99
N GLU A 43 -42.56 -11.71 -17.99
CA GLU A 43 -41.26 -11.02 -18.21
C GLU A 43 -40.51 -11.43 -19.50
N VAL A 44 -40.92 -12.52 -20.20
CA VAL A 44 -40.17 -13.02 -21.38
C VAL A 44 -41.11 -13.28 -22.56
N PRO A 45 -40.79 -12.84 -23.80
CA PRO A 45 -41.58 -13.20 -25.01
C PRO A 45 -41.52 -14.72 -25.22
N ILE A 46 -42.66 -15.39 -25.01
CA ILE A 46 -42.81 -16.86 -25.00
C ILE A 46 -42.83 -17.41 -26.43
N ALA A 47 -41.80 -17.28 -27.20
CA ALA A 47 -41.72 -17.85 -28.53
C ALA A 47 -40.87 -19.12 -28.66
N VAL A 48 -40.31 -19.68 -27.58
CA VAL A 48 -39.21 -20.67 -27.67
C VAL A 48 -39.39 -21.94 -26.83
N LEU A 49 -40.50 -22.16 -26.12
CA LEU A 49 -40.54 -23.27 -25.15
C LEU A 49 -41.67 -24.25 -25.46
N ASP A 50 -41.41 -25.23 -26.29
CA ASP A 50 -42.12 -26.51 -26.39
C ASP A 50 -41.53 -27.47 -25.30
N SER A 51 -41.80 -27.22 -24.02
CA SER A 51 -41.50 -28.18 -22.97
C SER A 51 -42.71 -28.27 -22.03
N ASP A 52 -43.27 -29.49 -21.94
CA ASP A 52 -44.39 -29.85 -21.05
C ASP A 52 -44.03 -29.86 -19.54
N ASP A 53 -42.86 -29.29 -19.14
CA ASP A 53 -42.39 -29.32 -17.77
C ASP A 53 -42.42 -27.93 -17.14
N ASP A 54 -43.59 -27.58 -16.61
CA ASP A 54 -43.84 -26.31 -15.90
C ASP A 54 -42.93 -26.06 -14.67
N ASP A 55 -42.24 -27.08 -14.20
CA ASP A 55 -41.38 -27.04 -12.99
C ASP A 55 -39.88 -26.96 -13.34
N ALA A 56 -39.57 -26.83 -14.63
CA ALA A 56 -38.20 -26.70 -15.09
C ALA A 56 -37.51 -25.43 -14.55
N ASP A 57 -36.27 -25.58 -14.09
CA ASP A 57 -35.43 -24.47 -13.68
C ASP A 57 -34.92 -23.70 -14.92
N MET A 58 -35.25 -22.42 -15.00
CA MET A 58 -34.75 -21.52 -16.01
C MET A 58 -33.68 -20.57 -15.45
N PHE A 59 -32.79 -20.12 -16.32
CA PHE A 59 -31.72 -19.21 -15.94
C PHE A 59 -31.67 -18.02 -16.88
N ALA A 60 -31.78 -16.81 -16.33
CA ALA A 60 -31.50 -15.58 -17.05
C ALA A 60 -30.07 -15.14 -16.75
N LEU A 61 -29.29 -14.90 -17.80
CA LEU A 61 -27.92 -14.40 -17.71
C LEU A 61 -27.88 -12.95 -18.18
N TYR A 62 -27.53 -12.06 -17.27
CA TYR A 62 -27.27 -10.66 -17.56
C TYR A 62 -25.76 -10.41 -17.57
N LEU A 63 -25.25 -9.76 -18.62
CA LEU A 63 -23.84 -9.40 -18.75
C LEU A 63 -23.74 -7.87 -18.76
N PHE A 64 -23.08 -7.32 -17.75
CA PHE A 64 -22.79 -5.89 -17.66
C PHE A 64 -21.31 -5.65 -17.97
N ASP A 65 -20.99 -4.78 -18.93
CA ASP A 65 -19.61 -4.39 -19.24
C ASP A 65 -19.11 -3.45 -18.14
N ASP A 66 -18.37 -4.00 -17.18
CA ASP A 66 -17.77 -3.27 -16.06
C ASP A 66 -16.31 -2.88 -16.36
N THR A 67 -15.82 -3.05 -17.58
CA THR A 67 -14.41 -2.79 -17.95
C THR A 67 -13.97 -1.40 -17.51
N ARG A 68 -14.74 -0.37 -17.86
CA ARG A 68 -14.41 1.01 -17.53
C ARG A 68 -14.43 1.27 -16.01
N ILE A 69 -15.40 0.68 -15.33
CA ILE A 69 -15.53 0.80 -13.85
C ILE A 69 -14.31 0.18 -13.17
N GLN A 70 -13.90 -1.02 -13.62
CA GLN A 70 -12.73 -1.71 -13.07
C GLN A 70 -11.43 -0.94 -13.34
N GLN A 71 -11.27 -0.37 -14.54
CA GLN A 71 -10.13 0.48 -14.87
C GLN A 71 -10.06 1.71 -13.98
N LEU A 72 -11.15 2.47 -13.86
CA LEU A 72 -11.22 3.65 -13.02
C LEU A 72 -10.96 3.32 -11.54
N SER A 73 -11.50 2.19 -11.05
CA SER A 73 -11.23 1.74 -9.68
C SER A 73 -9.75 1.43 -9.45
N LYS A 74 -9.08 0.80 -10.43
CA LYS A 74 -7.65 0.52 -10.37
C LYS A 74 -6.82 1.79 -10.45
N GLU A 75 -7.16 2.71 -11.34
CA GLU A 75 -6.51 4.02 -11.47
C GLU A 75 -6.64 4.81 -10.16
N ASN A 76 -7.84 4.88 -9.58
CA ASN A 76 -8.09 5.56 -8.30
C ASN A 76 -7.24 4.96 -7.16
N LYS A 77 -7.19 3.63 -7.06
CA LYS A 77 -6.35 2.96 -6.05
C LYS A 77 -4.87 3.26 -6.25
N ASN A 78 -4.39 3.27 -7.48
CA ASN A 78 -2.99 3.53 -7.84
C ASN A 78 -2.57 4.97 -7.58
N ASP A 79 -3.48 5.91 -7.79
CA ASP A 79 -3.23 7.35 -7.62
C ASP A 79 -3.53 7.86 -6.20
N LYS A 80 -4.06 7.00 -5.32
CA LYS A 80 -4.28 7.35 -3.91
C LYS A 80 -2.96 7.80 -3.28
N MET A 81 -2.99 8.95 -2.58
CA MET A 81 -1.82 9.51 -1.94
C MET A 81 -1.50 8.81 -0.62
N ILE A 82 -0.25 8.40 -0.47
CA ILE A 82 0.25 7.68 0.69
C ILE A 82 1.23 8.58 1.45
N PRO A 83 0.94 8.91 2.73
CA PRO A 83 1.84 9.68 3.57
C PRO A 83 2.99 8.82 4.09
N GLY A 84 4.15 9.45 4.25
CA GLY A 84 5.32 8.86 4.86
C GLY A 84 6.13 9.87 5.67
N LEU A 85 6.98 9.36 6.53
CA LEU A 85 7.91 10.10 7.36
C LEU A 85 9.33 9.59 7.12
N ILE A 86 10.29 10.49 7.12
CA ILE A 86 11.72 10.15 7.04
C ILE A 86 12.44 10.90 8.15
N TYR A 87 13.22 10.18 8.94
CA TYR A 87 14.04 10.75 10.00
C TYR A 87 15.51 10.39 9.75
N ILE A 88 16.41 11.36 9.92
CA ILE A 88 17.85 11.09 9.97
C ILE A 88 18.17 10.60 11.37
N ASP A 89 18.56 9.32 11.49
CA ASP A 89 18.65 8.62 12.80
C ASP A 89 19.73 9.19 13.70
N ASN A 90 20.87 9.59 13.11
CA ASN A 90 22.09 9.98 13.80
C ASN A 90 22.56 11.39 13.40
N TYR A 91 21.62 12.31 13.19
CA TYR A 91 21.87 13.64 12.64
C TYR A 91 22.97 14.40 13.42
N GLU A 92 22.85 14.55 14.74
CA GLU A 92 23.82 15.28 15.55
C GLU A 92 25.17 14.56 15.59
N GLU A 93 25.18 13.25 15.68
CA GLU A 93 26.41 12.45 15.73
C GLU A 93 27.23 12.57 14.45
N VAL A 94 26.56 12.63 13.30
CA VAL A 94 27.21 12.79 11.99
C VAL A 94 27.78 14.21 11.85
N LEU A 95 27.03 15.22 12.26
CA LEU A 95 27.49 16.61 12.21
C LEU A 95 28.67 16.89 13.15
N GLN A 96 28.72 16.23 14.32
CA GLN A 96 29.86 16.34 15.24
C GLN A 96 31.12 15.68 14.71
N SER A 97 30.99 14.70 13.80
CA SER A 97 32.13 13.97 13.21
C SER A 97 32.78 14.70 12.03
N ILE A 98 32.39 15.94 11.75
CA ILE A 98 32.83 16.68 10.56
C ILE A 98 33.13 18.14 10.94
N GLU A 99 34.08 18.76 10.22
CA GLU A 99 34.42 20.17 10.37
C GLU A 99 33.19 21.09 10.13
N ASP A 100 33.08 22.18 10.89
CA ASP A 100 31.95 23.12 10.83
C ASP A 100 31.64 23.63 9.42
N ALA A 101 32.68 23.94 8.65
CA ALA A 101 32.55 24.43 7.28
C ALA A 101 31.88 23.44 6.33
N ARG A 102 31.91 22.14 6.63
CA ARG A 102 31.34 21.06 5.80
C ARG A 102 29.96 20.61 6.28
N ARG A 103 29.54 20.97 7.49
CA ARG A 103 28.23 20.56 8.05
C ARG A 103 27.06 20.94 7.16
N THR A 104 27.04 22.20 6.71
CA THR A 104 25.99 22.70 5.84
C THR A 104 25.96 21.96 4.50
N LEU A 105 27.13 21.63 3.94
CA LEU A 105 27.22 20.88 2.71
C LEU A 105 26.69 19.44 2.87
N LEU A 106 27.01 18.77 3.98
CA LEU A 106 26.51 17.41 4.25
C LEU A 106 24.99 17.39 4.31
N VAL A 107 24.40 18.31 5.06
CA VAL A 107 22.94 18.44 5.18
C VAL A 107 22.32 18.70 3.80
N ALA A 108 22.89 19.62 3.02
CA ALA A 108 22.39 19.94 1.67
C ALA A 108 22.48 18.75 0.72
N LEU A 109 23.50 17.93 0.83
CA LEU A 109 23.62 16.71 0.01
C LEU A 109 22.60 15.64 0.41
N ILE A 110 22.35 15.44 1.70
CA ILE A 110 21.30 14.53 2.19
C ILE A 110 19.92 15.03 1.74
N ASP A 111 19.64 16.33 1.93
CA ASP A 111 18.40 16.96 1.47
C ASP A 111 18.20 16.73 -0.03
N ARG A 112 19.25 16.95 -0.84
CA ARG A 112 19.22 16.74 -2.29
C ARG A 112 18.92 15.28 -2.66
N GLN A 113 19.52 14.29 -1.96
CA GLN A 113 19.23 12.88 -2.23
C GLN A 113 17.77 12.53 -1.95
N ILE A 114 17.24 12.98 -0.81
CA ILE A 114 15.83 12.78 -0.45
C ILE A 114 14.92 13.43 -1.50
N GLN A 115 15.15 14.71 -1.82
CA GLN A 115 14.34 15.44 -2.80
C GLN A 115 14.35 14.76 -4.17
N ARG A 116 15.54 14.39 -4.68
CA ARG A 116 15.67 13.73 -5.99
C ARG A 116 14.95 12.40 -6.04
N TYR A 117 15.11 11.57 -5.01
CA TYR A 117 14.46 10.26 -4.96
C TYR A 117 12.94 10.34 -5.09
N PHE A 118 12.32 11.28 -4.40
CA PHE A 118 10.87 11.45 -4.47
C PHE A 118 10.42 12.23 -5.71
N ALA A 119 11.22 13.15 -6.22
CA ALA A 119 10.91 13.87 -7.46
C ALA A 119 10.82 12.92 -8.67
N GLU A 120 11.68 11.88 -8.74
CA GLU A 120 11.62 10.85 -9.78
C GLU A 120 10.30 10.05 -9.76
N MET A 121 9.56 10.10 -8.65
CA MET A 121 8.28 9.40 -8.46
C MET A 121 7.08 10.35 -8.39
N ASP A 122 7.22 11.60 -8.83
CA ASP A 122 6.16 12.61 -8.68
C ASP A 122 5.67 12.71 -7.23
N GLY A 123 6.58 12.59 -6.27
CA GLY A 123 6.33 12.67 -4.84
C GLY A 123 6.62 14.05 -4.28
N LEU A 124 5.90 14.41 -3.23
CA LEU A 124 6.08 15.66 -2.50
C LEU A 124 6.94 15.40 -1.27
N VAL A 125 7.94 16.26 -1.04
CA VAL A 125 8.78 16.24 0.17
C VAL A 125 8.70 17.58 0.86
N ARG A 126 8.46 17.57 2.16
CA ARG A 126 8.53 18.76 3.01
C ARG A 126 9.39 18.49 4.24
N LYS A 127 10.43 19.29 4.43
CA LYS A 127 11.23 19.30 5.64
C LYS A 127 10.41 19.91 6.77
N LEU A 128 10.21 19.17 7.85
CA LEU A 128 9.47 19.62 9.04
C LEU A 128 10.43 20.18 10.10
N GLU A 129 11.51 19.48 10.35
CA GLU A 129 12.56 19.82 11.31
C GLU A 129 13.94 19.61 10.64
N LYS A 130 15.00 19.90 11.34
CA LYS A 130 16.37 19.76 10.82
C LYS A 130 16.69 18.34 10.33
N ASP A 131 16.08 17.33 10.94
CA ASP A 131 16.32 15.89 10.74
C ASP A 131 15.07 15.13 10.31
N LYS A 132 13.90 15.79 10.12
CA LYS A 132 12.63 15.14 9.84
C LYS A 132 11.96 15.69 8.59
N TYR A 133 11.42 14.77 7.79
CA TYR A 133 10.72 15.08 6.55
C TYR A 133 9.37 14.37 6.53
N PHE A 134 8.39 15.08 6.00
CA PHE A 134 7.12 14.53 5.57
C PHE A 134 7.15 14.32 4.07
N VAL A 135 6.64 13.18 3.62
CA VAL A 135 6.59 12.82 2.21
C VAL A 135 5.21 12.30 1.83
N VAL A 136 4.83 12.55 0.58
CA VAL A 136 3.60 11.99 0.01
C VAL A 136 3.90 11.44 -1.36
N VAL A 137 3.48 10.21 -1.62
CA VAL A 137 3.64 9.53 -2.91
C VAL A 137 2.37 8.84 -3.36
N LYS A 138 2.23 8.58 -4.66
CA LYS A 138 1.13 7.75 -5.18
C LYS A 138 1.31 6.28 -4.75
N ALA A 139 0.20 5.59 -4.46
CA ALA A 139 0.23 4.19 -4.01
C ALA A 139 1.00 3.26 -4.97
N LYS A 140 0.90 3.49 -6.29
CA LYS A 140 1.68 2.74 -7.30
C LYS A 140 3.19 2.81 -7.08
N ASN A 141 3.70 3.92 -6.54
CA ASN A 141 5.12 4.11 -6.31
C ASN A 141 5.63 3.35 -5.07
N ILE A 142 4.74 3.04 -4.11
CA ILE A 142 5.10 2.18 -2.96
C ILE A 142 5.58 0.81 -3.46
N ALA A 143 4.89 0.19 -4.43
CA ALA A 143 5.32 -1.08 -4.99
C ALA A 143 6.71 -0.99 -5.67
N ILE A 144 7.00 0.14 -6.34
CA ILE A 144 8.33 0.40 -6.94
C ILE A 144 9.40 0.54 -5.85
N MET A 145 9.12 1.29 -4.79
CA MET A 145 10.04 1.42 -3.66
C MET A 145 10.30 0.08 -2.97
N GLN A 146 9.27 -0.74 -2.79
CA GLN A 146 9.40 -2.09 -2.22
C GLN A 146 10.28 -2.99 -3.09
N SER A 147 10.08 -3.00 -4.41
CA SER A 147 10.89 -3.81 -5.35
C SER A 147 12.37 -3.42 -5.32
N LYS A 148 12.66 -2.13 -5.14
CA LYS A 148 14.01 -1.57 -4.97
C LYS A 148 14.50 -1.61 -3.51
N LYS A 149 13.74 -2.24 -2.60
CA LYS A 149 14.05 -2.35 -1.15
C LYS A 149 14.36 -0.99 -0.50
N PHE A 150 13.67 0.08 -0.95
CA PHE A 150 13.89 1.45 -0.49
C PHE A 150 15.34 1.89 -0.64
N SER A 151 15.86 1.92 -1.87
CA SER A 151 17.27 2.23 -2.20
C SER A 151 17.74 3.56 -1.62
N LEU A 152 16.85 4.49 -1.28
CA LEU A 152 17.19 5.74 -0.59
C LEU A 152 17.99 5.52 0.69
N LEU A 153 17.77 4.39 1.40
CA LEU A 153 18.58 4.03 2.59
C LEU A 153 20.06 3.95 2.26
N ASP A 154 20.38 3.34 1.14
CA ASP A 154 21.79 3.19 0.69
C ASP A 154 22.30 4.48 0.03
N ASP A 155 21.44 5.20 -0.70
CA ASP A 155 21.80 6.47 -1.33
C ASP A 155 22.26 7.50 -0.30
N VAL A 156 21.56 7.59 0.85
CA VAL A 156 21.95 8.48 1.95
C VAL A 156 23.23 8.02 2.64
N LYS A 157 23.44 6.71 2.84
CA LYS A 157 24.68 6.16 3.39
C LYS A 157 25.89 6.46 2.54
N ASN A 158 25.71 6.57 1.24
CA ASN A 158 26.78 6.85 0.29
C ASN A 158 27.17 8.33 0.24
N VAL A 159 26.47 9.22 0.95
CA VAL A 159 26.87 10.63 1.07
C VAL A 159 28.09 10.73 1.98
N LYS A 160 29.28 10.93 1.38
CA LYS A 160 30.55 11.05 2.08
C LYS A 160 31.28 12.30 1.64
N ILE A 161 31.59 13.17 2.59
CA ILE A 161 32.37 14.40 2.39
C ILE A 161 33.48 14.58 3.43
N GLY A 162 33.98 13.45 3.94
CA GLY A 162 34.98 13.44 5.04
C GLY A 162 34.34 13.19 6.41
N ASN A 163 33.06 12.83 6.46
CA ASN A 163 32.40 12.41 7.70
C ASN A 163 32.91 11.02 8.11
N GLU A 164 33.34 10.88 9.35
CA GLU A 164 33.77 9.60 9.95
C GLU A 164 32.58 8.67 10.16
N ARG A 165 31.42 9.24 10.50
CA ARG A 165 30.17 8.49 10.71
C ARG A 165 29.27 8.60 9.50
N THR A 166 28.77 7.47 9.06
CA THR A 166 27.82 7.39 7.95
C THR A 166 26.45 7.87 8.40
N ALA A 167 25.81 8.76 7.63
CA ALA A 167 24.44 9.15 7.86
C ALA A 167 23.49 7.98 7.58
N THR A 168 22.52 7.75 8.45
CA THR A 168 21.47 6.76 8.25
C THR A 168 20.09 7.41 8.39
N ILE A 169 19.11 6.85 7.72
CA ILE A 169 17.73 7.31 7.79
C ILE A 169 16.79 6.17 8.13
N SER A 170 15.72 6.51 8.81
CA SER A 170 14.54 5.64 8.96
C SER A 170 13.40 6.18 8.14
N ILE A 171 12.63 5.28 7.51
CA ILE A 171 11.50 5.61 6.65
C ILE A 171 10.26 4.88 7.18
N GLY A 172 9.13 5.60 7.35
CA GLY A 172 7.85 5.03 7.72
C GLY A 172 6.76 5.42 6.74
N PHE A 173 6.06 4.45 6.14
CA PHE A 173 4.88 4.69 5.31
C PHE A 173 3.66 4.04 5.93
N GLY A 174 2.50 4.70 5.78
CA GLY A 174 1.21 4.18 6.24
C GLY A 174 0.17 4.17 5.13
N MET A 175 -0.47 3.01 4.92
CA MET A 175 -1.53 2.83 3.94
C MET A 175 -2.56 1.80 4.41
N GLY A 176 -3.56 1.51 3.59
CA GLY A 176 -4.56 0.47 3.85
C GLY A 176 -5.84 0.98 4.51
N SER A 177 -5.95 2.29 4.81
CA SER A 177 -7.19 2.95 5.24
C SER A 177 -7.71 3.89 4.15
N ASP A 178 -9.01 4.18 4.20
CA ASP A 178 -9.63 5.22 3.38
C ASP A 178 -9.40 6.64 3.94
N SER A 179 -9.07 6.74 5.23
CA SER A 179 -8.77 8.01 5.90
C SER A 179 -7.28 8.35 5.76
N TYR A 180 -6.97 9.54 5.26
CA TYR A 180 -5.59 10.06 5.23
C TYR A 180 -5.01 10.24 6.64
N VAL A 181 -5.84 10.62 7.61
CA VAL A 181 -5.42 10.75 9.03
C VAL A 181 -4.98 9.40 9.58
N GLN A 182 -5.74 8.34 9.35
CA GLN A 182 -5.38 6.99 9.79
C GLN A 182 -4.13 6.47 9.08
N ASN A 183 -3.96 6.77 7.79
CA ASN A 183 -2.74 6.43 7.07
C ASN A 183 -1.53 7.19 7.63
N TYR A 184 -1.69 8.47 8.00
CA TYR A 184 -0.63 9.24 8.65
C TYR A 184 -0.29 8.66 10.04
N THR A 185 -1.28 8.31 10.86
CA THR A 185 -1.06 7.62 12.15
C THR A 185 -0.31 6.29 11.94
N SER A 186 -0.65 5.56 10.89
CA SER A 186 0.07 4.33 10.51
C SER A 186 1.51 4.62 10.08
N ALA A 187 1.78 5.73 9.38
CA ALA A 187 3.15 6.15 9.02
C ALA A 187 3.96 6.53 10.27
N THR A 188 3.33 7.21 11.25
CA THR A 188 3.95 7.52 12.55
C THR A 188 4.31 6.24 13.30
N ALA A 189 3.39 5.28 13.39
CA ALA A 189 3.69 4.00 14.01
C ALA A 189 4.81 3.23 13.25
N ALA A 190 4.83 3.32 11.92
CA ALA A 190 5.86 2.68 11.10
C ALA A 190 7.26 3.29 11.35
N ILE A 191 7.38 4.62 11.45
CA ILE A 191 8.66 5.27 11.74
C ILE A 191 9.13 4.92 13.15
N ASP A 192 8.24 4.88 14.15
CA ASP A 192 8.57 4.48 15.52
C ASP A 192 9.08 3.04 15.57
N MET A 193 8.48 2.14 14.77
CA MET A 193 8.95 0.75 14.63
C MET A 193 10.36 0.69 14.01
N ALA A 194 10.64 1.53 12.99
CA ALA A 194 11.95 1.60 12.38
C ALA A 194 13.01 2.05 13.40
N LEU A 195 12.74 3.13 14.11
CA LEU A 195 13.62 3.66 15.15
C LEU A 195 13.79 2.69 16.33
N GLY A 196 12.68 2.05 16.74
CA GLY A 196 12.68 1.06 17.82
C GLY A 196 13.55 -0.17 17.55
N ARG A 197 13.81 -0.48 16.28
CA ARG A 197 14.69 -1.58 15.85
C ARG A 197 16.13 -1.14 15.62
N GLY A 198 16.46 0.11 15.88
CA GLY A 198 17.81 0.66 15.77
C GLY A 198 18.04 1.56 14.56
N GLY A 199 17.00 1.92 13.84
CA GLY A 199 17.06 2.78 12.67
C GLY A 199 17.62 2.09 11.42
N ASP A 200 17.99 2.89 10.40
CA ASP A 200 18.58 2.41 9.14
C ASP A 200 17.68 1.43 8.39
N GLN A 201 16.39 1.68 8.36
CA GLN A 201 15.40 0.80 7.73
C GLN A 201 14.14 1.54 7.29
N ALA A 202 13.43 0.94 6.36
CA ALA A 202 12.10 1.37 5.98
C ALA A 202 11.04 0.39 6.51
N VAL A 203 9.96 0.94 7.03
CA VAL A 203 8.79 0.19 7.49
C VAL A 203 7.56 0.68 6.74
N LEU A 204 6.80 -0.24 6.17
CA LEU A 204 5.51 0.02 5.57
C LEU A 204 4.43 -0.67 6.41
N LYS A 205 3.49 0.09 6.93
CA LYS A 205 2.27 -0.42 7.58
C LYS A 205 1.09 -0.30 6.62
N ASP A 206 0.56 -1.45 6.20
CA ASP A 206 -0.59 -1.57 5.30
C ASP A 206 -1.75 -2.25 6.04
N GLY A 207 -2.61 -1.45 6.64
CA GLY A 207 -3.62 -1.92 7.57
C GLY A 207 -2.98 -2.71 8.72
N ALA A 208 -3.31 -4.01 8.82
CA ALA A 208 -2.75 -4.92 9.82
C ALA A 208 -1.39 -5.52 9.43
N LYS A 209 -0.98 -5.40 8.16
CA LYS A 209 0.29 -5.97 7.67
C LYS A 209 1.43 -4.98 7.85
N ILE A 210 2.61 -5.47 8.23
CA ILE A 210 3.81 -4.66 8.42
C ILE A 210 4.95 -5.29 7.64
N TYR A 211 5.63 -4.48 6.82
CA TYR A 211 6.74 -4.89 6.00
C TYR A 211 7.98 -4.11 6.41
N TYR A 212 9.13 -4.81 6.51
CA TYR A 212 10.42 -4.25 6.90
C TYR A 212 11.42 -4.38 5.77
N TYR A 213 12.20 -3.33 5.50
CA TYR A 213 13.22 -3.27 4.46
C TYR A 213 14.48 -2.62 5.02
N GLY A 214 15.66 -3.12 4.65
CA GLY A 214 16.94 -2.67 5.21
C GLY A 214 17.18 -3.24 6.61
N GLY A 215 18.01 -2.56 7.40
CA GLY A 215 18.32 -3.00 8.75
C GLY A 215 19.23 -4.23 8.74
N LYS A 216 20.56 -4.02 8.69
CA LYS A 216 21.48 -5.03 9.22
C LYS A 216 21.31 -4.98 10.72
N SER A 217 20.79 -6.06 11.33
CA SER A 217 20.76 -6.20 12.78
C SER A 217 22.16 -5.99 13.33
N LYS A 218 22.48 -4.76 13.70
CA LYS A 218 23.62 -4.50 14.57
C LYS A 218 23.25 -5.08 15.92
N SER A 219 23.87 -6.21 16.21
CA SER A 219 23.78 -6.90 17.49
C SER A 219 23.84 -5.92 18.66
N VAL A 220 22.79 -5.95 19.47
CA VAL A 220 22.86 -5.97 20.93
C VAL A 220 23.81 -4.96 21.60
N GLU A 221 23.46 -3.66 21.60
CA GLU A 221 23.98 -2.84 22.73
C GLU A 221 23.21 -1.53 23.03
N LYS A 222 22.17 -1.15 22.27
CA LYS A 222 21.33 0.03 22.61
C LYS A 222 19.88 -0.32 22.98
N ASN A 223 19.68 -1.47 23.60
CA ASN A 223 18.36 -2.10 23.76
C ASN A 223 17.53 -1.64 24.97
N THR A 224 18.01 -0.76 25.83
CA THR A 224 17.37 -0.52 27.13
C THR A 224 16.37 0.65 27.13
N ARG A 225 16.63 1.74 26.42
CA ARG A 225 15.74 2.92 26.43
C ARG A 225 14.54 2.81 25.46
N VAL A 226 14.71 2.15 24.34
CA VAL A 226 13.67 2.03 23.29
C VAL A 226 12.67 0.93 23.63
N LYS A 227 13.11 -0.21 24.20
CA LYS A 227 12.19 -1.25 24.70
C LYS A 227 11.26 -0.72 25.80
N ALA A 228 11.72 0.21 26.63
CA ALA A 228 10.90 0.82 27.67
C ALA A 228 9.80 1.73 27.08
N ARG A 229 10.09 2.49 26.01
CA ARG A 229 9.09 3.35 25.34
C ARG A 229 8.05 2.56 24.59
N VAL A 230 8.46 1.52 23.83
CA VAL A 230 7.52 0.66 23.08
C VAL A 230 6.62 -0.13 24.03
N LYS A 231 7.16 -0.64 25.15
CA LYS A 231 6.34 -1.29 26.18
C LYS A 231 5.40 -0.31 26.90
N ALA A 232 5.82 0.92 27.16
CA ALA A 232 4.98 1.96 27.77
C ALA A 232 3.83 2.40 26.84
N HIS A 233 4.06 2.45 25.52
CA HIS A 233 3.01 2.76 24.55
C HIS A 233 2.01 1.60 24.41
N ALA A 234 2.49 0.37 24.33
CA ALA A 234 1.64 -0.83 24.25
C ALA A 234 0.79 -1.02 25.52
N LEU A 235 1.30 -0.64 26.70
CA LEU A 235 0.54 -0.67 27.96
C LEU A 235 -0.51 0.44 28.05
N ARG A 236 -0.32 1.58 27.35
CA ARG A 236 -1.33 2.65 27.29
C ARG A 236 -2.52 2.33 26.39
N GLU A 237 -2.34 1.46 25.41
CA GLU A 237 -3.42 1.02 24.50
C GLU A 237 -4.25 -0.15 25.09
N LEU A 238 -3.83 -0.70 26.24
CA LEU A 238 -4.50 -1.83 26.93
C LEU A 238 -5.30 -1.39 28.17
N ILE A 239 -5.31 -0.10 28.51
CA ILE A 239 -6.10 0.52 29.56
C ILE A 239 -7.09 1.51 28.93
#